data_90c4bc47efcda6182ffd64b81ddc072e
#
_entry.id   90c4bc47efcda6182ffd64b81ddc072e
#
_cell.length_a   1.000
_cell.length_b   1.000
_cell.length_c   1.000
_cell.angle_alpha   90.00
_cell.angle_beta   90.00
_cell.angle_gamma   90.00
#
_symmetry.space_group_name_H-M   'P 1'
#
loop_
_entity.id
_entity.type
_entity.pdbx_description
1 polymer ?
#
loop_
_entity_poly.entity_id
_entity_poly.type
_entity_poly.pdbx_seq_one_letter_code
_entity_poly.pdbx_strand_id
1 'polypeptide(L)'
;MGRGRPRKTDPDAVLDTSMKVFWEHGFDGTSMNDLVAATGMAKPGLYATFGDKEALYTKALTRYVHDLGAPMLEDIKTSPDPIDVVVRRFLDGVAANVVDKDNPSGCFLANSVVECAGHPSSLDEIAKGFDSERRAAFVNRFKAAKEKGELPEDADAEALGEFFAGQALALSVMGRAGADIATLSRFLDVAMQVLTNKKAAPHS
;
A
#
# COMPACT_ATOMS: atom_id res chain seq x y z
N MET A 1 -29.16 16.78 37.61
CA MET A 1 -27.98 16.83 36.72
C MET A 1 -28.08 15.67 35.77
N GLY A 2 -28.53 15.92 34.53
CA GLY A 2 -28.69 14.87 33.54
C GLY A 2 -27.32 14.44 33.01
N ARG A 3 -26.98 13.16 33.13
CA ARG A 3 -25.89 12.53 32.42
C ARG A 3 -26.21 12.61 30.94
N GLY A 4 -25.50 13.47 30.21
CA GLY A 4 -25.60 13.56 28.74
C GLY A 4 -25.36 12.17 28.15
N ARG A 5 -26.26 11.81 27.22
CA ARG A 5 -26.13 10.59 26.39
C ARG A 5 -24.74 10.59 25.78
N PRO A 6 -23.92 9.50 25.91
CA PRO A 6 -22.62 9.44 25.28
C PRO A 6 -22.75 9.81 23.80
N ARG A 7 -21.90 10.73 23.29
CA ARG A 7 -21.82 11.00 21.85
C ARG A 7 -21.61 9.65 21.17
N LYS A 8 -22.52 9.31 20.27
CA LYS A 8 -22.39 8.12 19.42
C LYS A 8 -21.13 8.34 18.59
N THR A 9 -20.03 7.72 18.95
CA THR A 9 -18.76 7.84 18.24
C THR A 9 -18.99 7.23 16.85
N ASP A 10 -18.73 8.00 15.80
CA ASP A 10 -18.92 7.54 14.42
C ASP A 10 -17.99 6.34 14.14
N PRO A 11 -18.52 5.18 13.76
CA PRO A 11 -17.69 4.00 13.49
C PRO A 11 -16.65 4.22 12.40
N ASP A 12 -16.95 5.05 11.39
CA ASP A 12 -16.00 5.34 10.31
C ASP A 12 -14.82 6.16 10.84
N ALA A 13 -15.07 7.19 11.64
CA ALA A 13 -14.01 7.98 12.27
C ALA A 13 -13.16 7.14 13.26
N VAL A 14 -13.78 6.17 13.94
CA VAL A 14 -13.07 5.21 14.81
C VAL A 14 -12.17 4.29 13.99
N LEU A 15 -12.67 3.80 12.86
CA LEU A 15 -11.88 2.93 11.98
C LEU A 15 -10.69 3.68 11.39
N ASP A 16 -10.88 4.93 10.93
CA ASP A 16 -9.81 5.79 10.39
C ASP A 16 -8.73 6.07 11.43
N THR A 17 -9.16 6.36 12.67
CA THR A 17 -8.22 6.58 13.78
C THR A 17 -7.46 5.29 14.10
N SER A 18 -8.17 4.16 14.19
CA SER A 18 -7.56 2.85 14.44
C SER A 18 -6.58 2.45 13.34
N MET A 19 -6.92 2.73 12.09
CA MET A 19 -6.05 2.50 10.94
C MET A 19 -4.71 3.25 11.10
N LYS A 20 -4.73 4.52 11.48
CA LYS A 20 -3.51 5.30 11.71
C LYS A 20 -2.67 4.75 12.88
N VAL A 21 -3.31 4.31 13.96
CA VAL A 21 -2.63 3.68 15.11
C VAL A 21 -1.92 2.38 14.68
N PHE A 22 -2.62 1.52 13.95
CA PHE A 22 -2.02 0.29 13.44
C PHE A 22 -0.93 0.54 12.41
N TRP A 23 -1.10 1.55 11.55
CA TRP A 23 -0.08 1.92 10.56
C TRP A 23 1.21 2.38 11.22
N GLU A 24 1.10 3.18 12.30
CA GLU A 24 2.25 3.70 13.05
C GLU A 24 2.97 2.62 13.85
N HIS A 25 2.21 1.82 14.59
CA HIS A 25 2.75 0.92 15.61
C HIS A 25 2.73 -0.56 15.24
N GLY A 26 2.07 -0.91 14.14
CA GLY A 26 1.86 -2.29 13.72
C GLY A 26 0.80 -3.03 14.52
N PHE A 27 0.55 -4.28 14.14
CA PHE A 27 -0.41 -5.15 14.84
C PHE A 27 0.06 -5.50 16.26
N ASP A 28 1.28 -6.03 16.38
CA ASP A 28 1.80 -6.48 17.67
C ASP A 28 2.10 -5.32 18.62
N GLY A 29 2.57 -4.18 18.10
CA GLY A 29 2.84 -2.96 18.86
C GLY A 29 1.59 -2.21 19.33
N THR A 30 0.38 -2.60 18.89
CA THR A 30 -0.87 -1.93 19.24
C THR A 30 -1.70 -2.79 20.22
N SER A 31 -2.08 -2.23 21.35
CA SER A 31 -3.02 -2.85 22.28
C SER A 31 -4.45 -2.30 22.12
N MET A 32 -5.45 -3.05 22.60
CA MET A 32 -6.83 -2.54 22.66
C MET A 32 -6.97 -1.29 23.54
N ASN A 33 -6.07 -1.07 24.51
CA ASN A 33 -6.08 0.13 25.35
C ASN A 33 -5.57 1.36 24.57
N ASP A 34 -4.58 1.18 23.69
CA ASP A 34 -4.09 2.24 22.80
C ASP A 34 -5.20 2.68 21.84
N LEU A 35 -5.95 1.72 21.28
CA LEU A 35 -7.10 2.01 20.43
C LEU A 35 -8.22 2.75 21.17
N VAL A 36 -8.51 2.37 22.43
CA VAL A 36 -9.44 3.11 23.30
C VAL A 36 -8.97 4.54 23.51
N ALA A 37 -7.69 4.71 23.83
CA ALA A 37 -7.11 6.04 24.09
C ALA A 37 -7.16 6.93 22.83
N ALA A 38 -6.82 6.39 21.67
CA ALA A 38 -6.79 7.12 20.40
C ALA A 38 -8.19 7.45 19.88
N THR A 39 -9.14 6.50 19.93
CA THR A 39 -10.47 6.66 19.32
C THR A 39 -11.49 7.31 20.26
N GLY A 40 -11.26 7.30 21.56
CA GLY A 40 -12.23 7.69 22.58
C GLY A 40 -13.44 6.75 22.71
N MET A 41 -13.49 5.66 21.95
CA MET A 41 -14.54 4.64 22.07
C MET A 41 -14.20 3.67 23.23
N ALA A 42 -15.14 3.43 24.12
CA ALA A 42 -14.95 2.49 25.22
C ALA A 42 -14.68 1.07 24.70
N LYS A 43 -13.84 0.32 25.40
CA LYS A 43 -13.43 -1.04 25.02
C LYS A 43 -14.59 -1.98 24.65
N PRO A 44 -15.72 -2.04 25.42
CA PRO A 44 -16.88 -2.83 25.01
C PRO A 44 -17.50 -2.38 23.69
N GLY A 45 -17.45 -1.07 23.39
CA GLY A 45 -17.93 -0.52 22.13
C GLY A 45 -17.08 -0.93 20.93
N LEU A 46 -15.74 -0.94 21.08
CA LEU A 46 -14.82 -1.44 20.05
C LEU A 46 -15.12 -2.91 19.73
N TYR A 47 -15.20 -3.76 20.75
CA TYR A 47 -15.51 -5.18 20.54
C TYR A 47 -16.88 -5.40 19.88
N ALA A 48 -17.90 -4.67 20.33
CA ALA A 48 -19.25 -4.80 19.78
C ALA A 48 -19.37 -4.35 18.32
N THR A 49 -18.56 -3.32 17.91
CA THR A 49 -18.64 -2.73 16.57
C THR A 49 -17.71 -3.43 15.59
N PHE A 50 -16.50 -3.77 16.01
CA PHE A 50 -15.44 -4.21 15.12
C PHE A 50 -14.99 -5.65 15.34
N GLY A 51 -15.32 -6.25 16.47
CA GLY A 51 -14.81 -7.55 16.89
C GLY A 51 -13.53 -7.41 17.72
N ASP A 52 -12.67 -8.41 17.66
CA ASP A 52 -11.37 -8.40 18.32
C ASP A 52 -10.33 -7.52 17.59
N LYS A 53 -9.11 -7.50 18.12
CA LYS A 53 -8.01 -6.71 17.53
C LYS A 53 -7.69 -7.14 16.11
N GLU A 54 -7.73 -8.44 15.82
CA GLU A 54 -7.48 -8.98 14.46
C GLU A 54 -8.56 -8.55 13.48
N ALA A 55 -9.83 -8.64 13.85
CA ALA A 55 -10.95 -8.20 13.02
C ALA A 55 -10.90 -6.68 12.77
N LEU A 56 -10.54 -5.88 13.76
CA LEU A 56 -10.38 -4.43 13.60
C LEU A 56 -9.18 -4.10 12.69
N TYR A 57 -8.05 -4.78 12.86
CA TYR A 57 -6.89 -4.62 11.97
C TYR A 57 -7.23 -4.96 10.53
N THR A 58 -7.89 -6.08 10.30
CA THR A 58 -8.34 -6.51 8.96
C THR A 58 -9.23 -5.46 8.30
N LYS A 59 -10.21 -4.92 9.06
CA LYS A 59 -11.07 -3.84 8.56
C LYS A 59 -10.28 -2.57 8.23
N ALA A 60 -9.32 -2.21 9.06
CA ALA A 60 -8.45 -1.06 8.86
C ALA A 60 -7.56 -1.23 7.61
N LEU A 61 -6.95 -2.40 7.43
CA LEU A 61 -6.14 -2.71 6.24
C LEU A 61 -6.99 -2.75 4.96
N THR A 62 -8.17 -3.36 5.02
CA THR A 62 -9.11 -3.38 3.90
C THR A 62 -9.53 -1.96 3.50
N ARG A 63 -9.83 -1.10 4.47
CA ARG A 63 -10.15 0.31 4.24
C ARG A 63 -9.00 1.05 3.57
N TYR A 64 -7.77 0.88 4.08
CA TYR A 64 -6.58 1.47 3.49
C TYR A 64 -6.40 1.06 2.03
N VAL A 65 -6.51 -0.23 1.74
CA VAL A 65 -6.38 -0.75 0.37
C VAL A 65 -7.48 -0.21 -0.54
N HIS A 66 -8.73 -0.16 -0.05
CA HIS A 66 -9.86 0.36 -0.80
C HIS A 66 -9.73 1.85 -1.11
N ASP A 67 -9.38 2.67 -0.11
CA ASP A 67 -9.44 4.13 -0.24
C ASP A 67 -8.17 4.72 -0.92
N LEU A 68 -7.01 4.12 -0.69
CA LEU A 68 -5.72 4.60 -1.22
C LEU A 68 -5.14 3.69 -2.30
N GLY A 69 -5.18 2.39 -2.13
CA GLY A 69 -4.56 1.43 -3.04
C GLY A 69 -5.38 1.15 -4.30
N ALA A 70 -6.68 0.94 -4.14
CA ALA A 70 -7.53 0.52 -5.25
C ALA A 70 -7.62 1.53 -6.39
N PRO A 71 -7.76 2.85 -6.15
CA PRO A 71 -7.79 3.83 -7.24
C PRO A 71 -6.49 3.85 -8.05
N MET A 72 -5.34 3.75 -7.38
CA MET A 72 -4.04 3.71 -8.04
C MET A 72 -3.85 2.41 -8.83
N LEU A 73 -4.32 1.29 -8.29
CA LEU A 73 -4.23 -0.01 -8.94
C LEU A 73 -5.19 -0.11 -10.13
N GLU A 74 -6.34 0.53 -10.06
CA GLU A 74 -7.29 0.60 -11.17
C GLU A 74 -6.70 1.36 -12.37
N ASP A 75 -5.94 2.43 -12.12
CA ASP A 75 -5.20 3.13 -13.17
C ASP A 75 -4.16 2.23 -13.87
N ILE A 76 -3.42 1.40 -13.12
CA ILE A 76 -2.54 0.38 -13.71
C ILE A 76 -3.31 -0.59 -14.61
N LYS A 77 -4.51 -1.02 -14.19
CA LYS A 77 -5.32 -2.02 -14.92
C LYS A 77 -5.96 -1.46 -16.19
N THR A 78 -6.42 -0.21 -16.16
CA THR A 78 -7.37 0.31 -17.16
C THR A 78 -6.87 1.50 -17.98
N SER A 79 -5.80 2.17 -17.55
CA SER A 79 -5.29 3.36 -18.26
C SER A 79 -4.89 3.04 -19.71
N PRO A 80 -5.31 3.88 -20.67
CA PRO A 80 -4.87 3.77 -22.06
C PRO A 80 -3.46 4.32 -22.31
N ASP A 81 -2.88 5.01 -21.31
CA ASP A 81 -1.57 5.64 -21.42
C ASP A 81 -0.44 4.60 -21.61
N PRO A 82 0.70 4.97 -22.21
CA PRO A 82 1.88 4.11 -22.30
C PRO A 82 2.34 3.58 -20.95
N ILE A 83 2.93 2.38 -20.95
CA ILE A 83 3.32 1.67 -19.72
C ILE A 83 4.26 2.47 -18.82
N ASP A 84 5.21 3.19 -19.40
CA ASP A 84 6.17 4.02 -18.67
C ASP A 84 5.47 5.18 -17.93
N VAL A 85 4.47 5.81 -18.55
CA VAL A 85 3.67 6.89 -17.96
C VAL A 85 2.84 6.37 -16.78
N VAL A 86 2.15 5.24 -16.98
CA VAL A 86 1.26 4.64 -15.97
C VAL A 86 2.06 4.18 -14.76
N VAL A 87 3.16 3.46 -14.98
CA VAL A 87 4.04 2.97 -13.93
C VAL A 87 4.66 4.14 -13.15
N ARG A 88 5.15 5.18 -13.86
CA ARG A 88 5.73 6.36 -13.20
C ARG A 88 4.70 7.05 -12.32
N ARG A 89 3.49 7.28 -12.82
CA ARG A 89 2.40 7.92 -12.07
C ARG A 89 2.02 7.14 -10.82
N PHE A 90 1.92 5.81 -10.92
CA PHE A 90 1.67 4.95 -9.77
C PHE A 90 2.75 5.09 -8.70
N LEU A 91 4.02 4.98 -9.10
CA LEU A 91 5.15 5.02 -8.16
C LEU A 91 5.36 6.42 -7.55
N ASP A 92 5.13 7.50 -8.32
CA ASP A 92 5.13 8.86 -7.79
C ASP A 92 4.02 9.05 -6.75
N GLY A 93 2.83 8.48 -6.97
CA GLY A 93 1.74 8.48 -6.01
C GLY A 93 2.10 7.72 -4.72
N VAL A 94 2.75 6.56 -4.84
CA VAL A 94 3.26 5.83 -3.67
C VAL A 94 4.30 6.67 -2.93
N ALA A 95 5.27 7.26 -3.63
CA ALA A 95 6.30 8.09 -3.02
C ALA A 95 5.71 9.31 -2.27
N ALA A 96 4.71 9.97 -2.87
CA ALA A 96 4.01 11.09 -2.23
C ALA A 96 3.28 10.65 -0.95
N ASN A 97 2.56 9.52 -1.00
CA ASN A 97 1.84 8.99 0.17
C ASN A 97 2.79 8.59 1.32
N VAL A 98 3.94 8.01 0.97
CA VAL A 98 4.93 7.51 1.95
C VAL A 98 5.57 8.63 2.77
N VAL A 99 5.69 9.85 2.21
CA VAL A 99 6.28 11.03 2.88
C VAL A 99 5.24 12.05 3.32
N ASP A 100 3.94 11.74 3.18
CA ASP A 100 2.85 12.60 3.59
C ASP A 100 2.87 12.75 5.12
N LYS A 101 2.94 14.00 5.59
CA LYS A 101 3.04 14.32 7.03
C LYS A 101 1.72 14.12 7.78
N ASP A 102 0.60 14.03 7.08
CA ASP A 102 -0.71 13.78 7.67
C ASP A 102 -0.96 12.29 7.93
N ASN A 103 -0.06 11.43 7.44
CA ASN A 103 -0.12 9.99 7.59
C ASN A 103 1.15 9.44 8.29
N PRO A 104 1.06 8.27 8.93
CA PRO A 104 2.23 7.54 9.40
C PRO A 104 3.17 7.19 8.24
N SER A 105 4.48 7.17 8.51
CA SER A 105 5.50 6.92 7.49
C SER A 105 5.41 5.53 6.87
N GLY A 106 5.68 5.44 5.58
CA GLY A 106 5.64 4.20 4.81
C GLY A 106 4.26 3.91 4.23
N CYS A 107 3.97 2.65 3.95
CA CYS A 107 2.70 2.17 3.40
C CYS A 107 2.12 1.13 4.34
N PHE A 108 0.87 1.29 4.77
CA PHE A 108 0.26 0.36 5.74
C PHE A 108 0.24 -1.07 5.20
N LEU A 109 -0.11 -1.29 3.92
CA LEU A 109 -0.07 -2.61 3.31
C LEU A 109 1.35 -3.21 3.30
N ALA A 110 2.36 -2.43 2.85
CA ALA A 110 3.73 -2.92 2.80
C ALA A 110 4.28 -3.27 4.19
N ASN A 111 3.96 -2.44 5.19
CA ASN A 111 4.31 -2.71 6.59
C ASN A 111 3.63 -4.01 7.07
N SER A 112 2.33 -4.19 6.74
CA SER A 112 1.56 -5.40 7.10
C SER A 112 2.14 -6.67 6.47
N VAL A 113 2.57 -6.63 5.20
CA VAL A 113 3.20 -7.79 4.52
C VAL A 113 4.47 -8.23 5.24
N VAL A 114 5.27 -7.29 5.72
CA VAL A 114 6.53 -7.59 6.42
C VAL A 114 6.29 -8.03 7.86
N GLU A 115 5.45 -7.30 8.59
CA GLU A 115 5.18 -7.54 10.01
C GLU A 115 4.40 -8.82 10.25
N CYS A 116 3.37 -9.07 9.43
CA CYS A 116 2.51 -10.23 9.60
C CYS A 116 3.07 -11.51 8.95
N ALA A 117 4.26 -11.46 8.34
CA ALA A 117 4.88 -12.62 7.71
C ALA A 117 5.08 -13.76 8.73
N GLY A 118 4.40 -14.89 8.50
CA GLY A 118 4.42 -16.04 9.41
C GLY A 118 3.63 -15.87 10.70
N HIS A 119 2.84 -14.80 10.84
CA HIS A 119 1.94 -14.63 11.99
C HIS A 119 0.90 -15.77 12.02
N PRO A 120 0.60 -16.36 13.18
CA PRO A 120 -0.28 -17.52 13.29
C PRO A 120 -1.76 -17.24 13.01
N SER A 121 -2.13 -15.96 12.83
CA SER A 121 -3.47 -15.53 12.46
C SER A 121 -3.65 -15.43 10.94
N SER A 122 -4.88 -15.12 10.50
CA SER A 122 -5.21 -14.89 9.09
C SER A 122 -4.56 -13.63 8.48
N LEU A 123 -3.92 -12.80 9.28
CA LEU A 123 -3.35 -11.51 8.84
C LEU A 123 -2.25 -11.66 7.77
N ASP A 124 -1.42 -12.69 7.89
CA ASP A 124 -0.40 -13.01 6.87
C ASP A 124 -1.05 -13.30 5.50
N GLU A 125 -2.09 -14.14 5.49
CA GLU A 125 -2.80 -14.47 4.26
C GLU A 125 -3.52 -13.27 3.65
N ILE A 126 -4.13 -12.42 4.49
CA ILE A 126 -4.83 -11.20 4.06
C ILE A 126 -3.86 -10.21 3.45
N ALA A 127 -2.74 -9.92 4.13
CA ALA A 127 -1.74 -8.98 3.64
C ALA A 127 -1.10 -9.49 2.33
N LYS A 128 -0.77 -10.76 2.25
CA LYS A 128 -0.24 -11.42 1.03
C LYS A 128 -1.27 -11.43 -0.10
N GLY A 129 -2.56 -11.58 0.21
CA GLY A 129 -3.63 -11.53 -0.79
C GLY A 129 -3.67 -10.19 -1.51
N PHE A 130 -3.64 -9.08 -0.78
CA PHE A 130 -3.58 -7.73 -1.35
C PHE A 130 -2.28 -7.47 -2.13
N ASP A 131 -1.14 -7.92 -1.62
CA ASP A 131 0.13 -7.80 -2.34
C ASP A 131 0.13 -8.60 -3.64
N SER A 132 -0.40 -9.81 -3.62
CA SER A 132 -0.52 -10.68 -4.79
C SER A 132 -1.42 -10.06 -5.88
N GLU A 133 -2.54 -9.44 -5.50
CA GLU A 133 -3.42 -8.73 -6.45
C GLU A 133 -2.66 -7.58 -7.12
N ARG A 134 -1.92 -6.79 -6.36
CA ARG A 134 -1.10 -5.70 -6.89
C ARG A 134 -0.06 -6.23 -7.87
N ARG A 135 0.70 -7.26 -7.51
CA ARG A 135 1.70 -7.89 -8.37
C ARG A 135 1.09 -8.41 -9.66
N ALA A 136 -0.03 -9.13 -9.57
CA ALA A 136 -0.74 -9.63 -10.73
C ALA A 136 -1.21 -8.52 -11.68
N ALA A 137 -1.68 -7.38 -11.15
CA ALA A 137 -2.07 -6.23 -11.96
C ALA A 137 -0.89 -5.67 -12.76
N PHE A 138 0.28 -5.52 -12.14
CA PHE A 138 1.49 -5.08 -12.83
C PHE A 138 1.91 -6.08 -13.92
N VAL A 139 2.04 -7.35 -13.58
CA VAL A 139 2.42 -8.40 -14.54
C VAL A 139 1.48 -8.42 -15.74
N ASN A 140 0.18 -8.37 -15.52
CA ASN A 140 -0.81 -8.36 -16.59
C ASN A 140 -0.70 -7.08 -17.45
N ARG A 141 -0.48 -5.92 -16.83
CA ARG A 141 -0.31 -4.66 -17.58
C ARG A 141 0.96 -4.67 -18.44
N PHE A 142 2.06 -5.24 -17.93
CA PHE A 142 3.29 -5.40 -18.71
C PHE A 142 3.14 -6.40 -19.86
N LYS A 143 2.43 -7.51 -19.66
CA LYS A 143 2.08 -8.46 -20.73
C LYS A 143 1.27 -7.78 -21.81
N ALA A 144 0.24 -7.02 -21.43
CA ALA A 144 -0.56 -6.24 -22.39
C ALA A 144 0.25 -5.15 -23.13
N ALA A 145 1.19 -4.50 -22.45
CA ALA A 145 2.10 -3.52 -23.05
C ALA A 145 3.02 -4.17 -24.11
N LYS A 146 3.51 -5.37 -23.84
CA LYS A 146 4.30 -6.14 -24.81
C LYS A 146 3.48 -6.50 -26.05
N GLU A 147 2.26 -6.98 -25.87
CA GLU A 147 1.34 -7.30 -26.96
C GLU A 147 1.01 -6.07 -27.84
N LYS A 148 0.97 -4.88 -27.26
CA LYS A 148 0.76 -3.59 -27.96
C LYS A 148 2.03 -3.03 -28.60
N GLY A 149 3.20 -3.67 -28.45
CA GLY A 149 4.48 -3.18 -28.96
C GLY A 149 5.07 -2.00 -28.19
N GLU A 150 4.60 -1.74 -26.96
CA GLU A 150 5.16 -0.71 -26.06
C GLU A 150 6.52 -1.16 -25.50
N LEU A 151 6.80 -2.47 -25.47
CA LEU A 151 8.04 -3.09 -25.02
C LEU A 151 8.73 -3.83 -26.16
N PRO A 152 10.07 -4.07 -26.09
CA PRO A 152 10.80 -4.93 -27.01
C PRO A 152 10.20 -6.35 -27.04
N GLU A 153 10.33 -7.03 -28.20
CA GLU A 153 9.82 -8.40 -28.37
C GLU A 153 10.50 -9.41 -27.41
N ASP A 154 11.79 -9.19 -27.11
CA ASP A 154 12.58 -10.00 -26.19
C ASP A 154 12.41 -9.61 -24.71
N ALA A 155 11.63 -8.57 -24.41
CA ALA A 155 11.41 -8.15 -23.03
C ALA A 155 10.69 -9.24 -22.21
N ASP A 156 11.20 -9.53 -21.03
CA ASP A 156 10.51 -10.36 -20.05
C ASP A 156 9.47 -9.51 -19.31
N ALA A 157 8.23 -9.53 -19.83
CA ALA A 157 7.13 -8.74 -19.27
C ALA A 157 6.75 -9.17 -17.84
N GLU A 158 6.95 -10.42 -17.50
CA GLU A 158 6.67 -10.94 -16.15
C GLU A 158 7.69 -10.40 -15.15
N ALA A 159 8.98 -10.54 -15.47
CA ALA A 159 10.06 -10.01 -14.64
C ALA A 159 9.96 -8.48 -14.47
N LEU A 160 9.62 -7.75 -15.53
CA LEU A 160 9.39 -6.30 -15.45
C LEU A 160 8.19 -5.96 -14.56
N GLY A 161 7.08 -6.68 -14.67
CA GLY A 161 5.91 -6.51 -13.82
C GLY A 161 6.24 -6.73 -12.34
N GLU A 162 6.95 -7.82 -12.02
CA GLU A 162 7.42 -8.12 -10.67
C GLU A 162 8.39 -7.06 -10.14
N PHE A 163 9.35 -6.63 -10.97
CA PHE A 163 10.31 -5.59 -10.61
C PHE A 163 9.59 -4.30 -10.20
N PHE A 164 8.67 -3.79 -11.05
CA PHE A 164 7.99 -2.53 -10.78
C PHE A 164 6.97 -2.64 -9.64
N ALA A 165 6.29 -3.76 -9.47
CA ALA A 165 5.47 -4.01 -8.29
C ALA A 165 6.32 -3.98 -7.00
N GLY A 166 7.54 -4.54 -7.05
CA GLY A 166 8.49 -4.53 -5.93
C GLY A 166 8.95 -3.12 -5.53
N GLN A 167 9.02 -2.15 -6.47
CA GLN A 167 9.41 -0.77 -6.16
C GLN A 167 8.46 -0.09 -5.16
N ALA A 168 7.18 -0.44 -5.14
CA ALA A 168 6.24 0.08 -4.14
C ALA A 168 6.62 -0.34 -2.70
N LEU A 169 7.11 -1.57 -2.52
CA LEU A 169 7.64 -2.03 -1.22
C LEU A 169 8.95 -1.30 -0.88
N ALA A 170 9.85 -1.16 -1.86
CA ALA A 170 11.12 -0.46 -1.65
C ALA A 170 10.90 1.01 -1.22
N LEU A 171 10.01 1.74 -1.91
CA LEU A 171 9.65 3.11 -1.54
C LEU A 171 9.08 3.19 -0.12
N SER A 172 8.23 2.24 0.26
CA SER A 172 7.64 2.19 1.59
C SER A 172 8.71 2.03 2.69
N VAL A 173 9.64 1.10 2.49
CA VAL A 173 10.76 0.88 3.42
C VAL A 173 11.67 2.10 3.49
N MET A 174 12.01 2.71 2.35
CA MET A 174 12.85 3.92 2.29
C MET A 174 12.18 5.09 3.02
N GLY A 175 10.88 5.33 2.81
CA GLY A 175 10.16 6.38 3.50
C GLY A 175 10.08 6.15 5.01
N ARG A 176 9.83 4.91 5.44
CA ARG A 176 9.85 4.55 6.87
C ARG A 176 11.25 4.74 7.47
N ALA A 177 12.31 4.58 6.68
CA ALA A 177 13.69 4.87 7.07
C ALA A 177 14.05 6.36 7.03
N GLY A 178 13.10 7.25 6.70
CA GLY A 178 13.28 8.70 6.71
C GLY A 178 13.75 9.32 5.40
N ALA A 179 13.66 8.61 4.28
CA ALA A 179 13.94 9.19 2.97
C ALA A 179 12.96 10.30 2.63
N ASP A 180 13.46 11.43 2.12
CA ASP A 180 12.64 12.52 1.61
C ASP A 180 12.17 12.27 0.17
N ILE A 181 11.21 13.07 -0.29
CA ILE A 181 10.64 12.95 -1.63
C ILE A 181 11.71 13.08 -2.73
N ALA A 182 12.73 13.91 -2.53
CA ALA A 182 13.82 14.09 -3.51
C ALA A 182 14.66 12.82 -3.65
N THR A 183 14.90 12.12 -2.55
CA THR A 183 15.62 10.84 -2.53
C THR A 183 14.79 9.74 -3.21
N LEU A 184 13.50 9.66 -2.90
CA LEU A 184 12.58 8.70 -3.53
C LEU A 184 12.45 8.96 -5.04
N SER A 185 12.36 10.23 -5.46
CA SER A 185 12.29 10.59 -6.88
C SER A 185 13.54 10.15 -7.64
N ARG A 186 14.75 10.41 -7.10
CA ARG A 186 16.00 9.93 -7.73
C ARG A 186 16.08 8.42 -7.84
N PHE A 187 15.60 7.71 -6.82
CA PHE A 187 15.51 6.24 -6.88
C PHE A 187 14.58 5.79 -8.02
N LEU A 188 13.42 6.42 -8.16
CA LEU A 188 12.49 6.13 -9.25
C LEU A 188 13.05 6.48 -10.62
N ASP A 189 13.79 7.57 -10.76
CA ASP A 189 14.41 7.95 -12.04
C ASP A 189 15.38 6.86 -12.52
N VAL A 190 16.11 6.21 -11.62
CA VAL A 190 16.96 5.07 -11.95
C VAL A 190 16.11 3.85 -12.34
N ALA A 191 15.07 3.52 -11.57
CA ALA A 191 14.20 2.39 -11.89
C ALA A 191 13.53 2.56 -13.26
N MET A 192 13.08 3.76 -13.61
CA MET A 192 12.43 4.04 -14.89
C MET A 192 13.37 3.91 -16.10
N GLN A 193 14.70 4.00 -15.92
CA GLN A 193 15.66 3.77 -17.01
C GLN A 193 15.53 2.36 -17.59
N VAL A 194 15.06 1.39 -16.83
CA VAL A 194 14.79 0.02 -17.31
C VAL A 194 13.79 0.01 -18.46
N LEU A 195 12.80 0.94 -18.47
CA LEU A 195 11.80 1.06 -19.52
C LEU A 195 12.26 1.97 -20.68
N THR A 196 13.09 2.96 -20.40
CA THR A 196 13.50 3.99 -21.38
C THR A 196 14.75 3.62 -22.16
N ASN A 197 15.63 2.77 -21.60
CA ASN A 197 16.83 2.31 -22.29
C ASN A 197 16.50 1.28 -23.40
N LYS A 198 15.66 1.67 -24.36
CA LYS A 198 15.32 0.89 -25.56
C LYS A 198 16.49 0.72 -26.55
N LYS A 199 17.72 1.14 -26.19
CA LYS A 199 18.87 1.12 -27.11
C LYS A 199 20.16 0.73 -26.40
N ALA A 200 20.38 -0.55 -26.25
CA ALA A 200 21.71 -1.14 -26.39
C ALA A 200 21.53 -2.62 -26.76
N ALA A 201 20.99 -2.89 -27.93
CA ALA A 201 21.35 -4.13 -28.60
C ALA A 201 22.85 -4.01 -28.92
N PRO A 202 23.71 -4.96 -28.52
CA PRO A 202 25.05 -5.00 -28.99
C PRO A 202 24.99 -5.24 -30.51
N HIS A 203 25.43 -4.28 -31.28
CA HIS A 203 25.76 -4.53 -32.66
C HIS A 203 26.86 -5.60 -32.67
N SER A 204 26.55 -6.73 -33.28
CA SER A 204 27.41 -7.86 -33.67
C SER A 204 28.74 -7.40 -34.23
#